data_88da3df57284cf99c88f161cc2e37adc
#
_entry.id   88da3df57284cf99c88f161cc2e37adc
#
_cell.length_a   1.000
_cell.length_b   1.000
_cell.length_c   1.000
_cell.angle_alpha   90.00
_cell.angle_beta   90.00
_cell.angle_gamma   90.00
#
_symmetry.space_group_name_H-M   'P 1'
#
loop_
_entity.id
_entity.type
_entity.pdbx_description
1 polymer ?
#
loop_
_entity_poly.entity_id
_entity_poly.type
_entity_poly.pdbx_seq_one_letter_code
_entity_poly.pdbx_strand_id
1 'polypeptide(L)'
;LNQPLEPVTLPKREVEIITFGSAGSASKAAGSADEKSRKLAASGDRSGQRERIEFLPAGSFVRVAMLNGVDAPTGGQAQSNPLPVAFHVLDTANLANKHRLDIRDCRIIASTWGDLSSERMMGRTETLACIINGESVEMAIKGQVIGEDGKAGVRGRLVTKQGQLLANALFAGALSGIGRAVQSSSISTSTGAGGITQVLDPDRVGQAAIGGGVSSASQQLAQYYLKAADKLYPVIETDGGRTVEILITKGAVYSGSALVKDDYRGLLKRSGVNA
;
A
#
# COMPACT_ATOMS: atom_id res chain seq x y z
N LEU A 1 16.13 -52.57 16.51
CA LEU A 1 14.83 -52.39 15.83
C LEU A 1 15.07 -51.60 14.59
N ASN A 2 15.51 -52.32 13.48
CA ASN A 2 15.69 -51.79 12.15
C ASN A 2 14.43 -52.16 11.32
N GLN A 3 13.63 -51.20 10.98
CA GLN A 3 12.68 -51.34 9.87
C GLN A 3 13.25 -50.63 8.63
N PRO A 4 13.29 -51.29 7.46
CA PRO A 4 13.70 -50.69 6.24
C PRO A 4 12.63 -49.72 5.74
N LEU A 5 13.01 -48.47 5.40
CA LEU A 5 12.15 -47.48 4.77
C LEU A 5 11.78 -47.94 3.37
N GLU A 6 10.48 -48.11 3.12
CA GLU A 6 9.94 -48.35 1.78
C GLU A 6 10.18 -47.15 0.89
N PRO A 7 10.56 -47.30 -0.39
CA PRO A 7 10.74 -46.18 -1.30
C PRO A 7 9.40 -45.55 -1.67
N VAL A 8 9.25 -44.26 -1.34
CA VAL A 8 8.11 -43.43 -1.75
C VAL A 8 8.20 -43.24 -3.27
N THR A 9 7.31 -43.91 -4.00
CA THR A 9 7.11 -43.68 -5.42
C THR A 9 6.35 -42.38 -5.63
N LEU A 10 7.06 -41.35 -6.15
CA LEU A 10 6.45 -40.09 -6.56
C LEU A 10 5.54 -40.32 -7.78
N PRO A 11 4.32 -39.79 -7.82
CA PRO A 11 3.46 -39.89 -9.01
C PRO A 11 4.11 -39.16 -10.18
N LYS A 12 4.26 -39.87 -11.29
CA LYS A 12 4.75 -39.36 -12.57
C LYS A 12 3.74 -38.28 -13.04
N ARG A 13 4.09 -37.01 -12.93
CA ARG A 13 3.30 -35.95 -13.60
C ARG A 13 3.55 -36.06 -15.09
N GLU A 14 2.55 -36.46 -15.80
CA GLU A 14 2.47 -36.29 -17.26
C GLU A 14 2.41 -34.77 -17.53
N VAL A 15 3.44 -34.26 -18.20
CA VAL A 15 3.45 -32.88 -18.68
C VAL A 15 2.68 -32.87 -19.99
N GLU A 16 1.45 -32.40 -19.92
CA GLU A 16 0.65 -32.15 -21.12
C GLU A 16 1.24 -30.95 -21.85
N ILE A 17 1.97 -31.21 -22.93
CA ILE A 17 2.52 -30.18 -23.80
C ILE A 17 1.40 -29.67 -24.68
N ILE A 18 0.86 -28.50 -24.36
CA ILE A 18 -0.08 -27.80 -25.23
C ILE A 18 0.69 -27.27 -26.43
N THR A 19 0.67 -28.00 -27.53
CA THR A 19 1.17 -27.52 -28.82
C THR A 19 0.11 -26.58 -29.41
N PHE A 20 0.43 -25.31 -29.53
CA PHE A 20 -0.36 -24.39 -30.34
C PHE A 20 -0.18 -24.75 -31.80
N GLY A 21 -1.20 -25.39 -32.38
CA GLY A 21 -1.21 -25.86 -33.74
C GLY A 21 -1.00 -24.73 -34.74
N SER A 22 0.04 -24.91 -35.52
CA SER A 22 0.26 -24.23 -36.80
C SER A 22 -0.83 -24.65 -37.77
N ALA A 23 -1.64 -23.72 -38.24
CA ALA A 23 -2.57 -23.94 -39.33
C ALA A 23 -1.80 -24.18 -40.63
N GLY A 24 -2.01 -25.34 -41.25
CA GLY A 24 -1.50 -25.60 -42.59
C GLY A 24 -1.70 -27.04 -43.01
N SER A 25 -2.75 -27.36 -43.68
CA SER A 25 -2.73 -27.85 -45.06
C SER A 25 -4.04 -28.53 -45.46
N ALA A 26 -4.42 -28.17 -46.67
CA ALA A 26 -5.62 -28.54 -47.36
C ALA A 26 -5.73 -30.04 -47.69
N SER A 27 -6.94 -30.56 -47.69
CA SER A 27 -7.32 -31.63 -48.61
C SER A 27 -8.66 -31.28 -49.29
N LYS A 28 -8.60 -31.41 -50.62
CA LYS A 28 -9.62 -31.27 -51.65
C LYS A 28 -10.82 -32.16 -51.41
N ALA A 29 -12.02 -31.63 -51.53
CA ALA A 29 -13.13 -32.36 -52.10
C ALA A 29 -14.05 -31.38 -52.83
N ALA A 30 -14.37 -31.71 -54.05
CA ALA A 30 -15.16 -30.95 -55.02
C ALA A 30 -16.65 -30.99 -54.70
N GLY A 31 -17.36 -29.88 -54.98
CA GLY A 31 -18.81 -29.84 -55.00
C GLY A 31 -19.24 -28.44 -55.44
N SER A 32 -19.72 -28.39 -56.70
CA SER A 32 -20.32 -27.24 -57.36
C SER A 32 -21.56 -26.74 -56.67
N ALA A 33 -21.70 -25.44 -56.45
CA ALA A 33 -22.93 -24.70 -56.68
C ALA A 33 -22.77 -23.23 -56.18
N ASP A 34 -23.23 -22.34 -57.02
CA ASP A 34 -23.73 -21.00 -56.82
C ASP A 34 -22.78 -19.80 -56.94
N GLU A 35 -22.75 -19.37 -58.18
CA GLU A 35 -22.25 -18.13 -58.72
C GLU A 35 -23.05 -16.87 -58.26
N LYS A 36 -23.99 -17.00 -57.33
CA LYS A 36 -24.87 -15.90 -56.92
C LYS A 36 -24.45 -15.21 -55.60
N SER A 37 -23.44 -15.72 -54.92
CA SER A 37 -22.96 -15.11 -53.68
C SER A 37 -21.72 -14.18 -53.86
N ARG A 38 -21.22 -14.07 -55.09
CA ARG A 38 -19.99 -13.28 -55.34
C ARG A 38 -20.22 -11.77 -55.61
N LYS A 39 -21.46 -11.31 -55.61
CA LYS A 39 -21.76 -9.89 -55.94
C LYS A 39 -22.19 -9.04 -54.73
N LEU A 40 -22.13 -9.54 -53.52
CA LEU A 40 -22.43 -8.79 -52.28
C LEU A 40 -21.24 -8.56 -51.36
N ALA A 41 -20.04 -8.95 -51.78
CA ALA A 41 -18.83 -8.79 -51.00
C ALA A 41 -17.91 -7.64 -51.49
N ALA A 42 -18.38 -6.76 -52.38
CA ALA A 42 -17.58 -5.69 -52.95
C ALA A 42 -18.22 -4.31 -52.80
N SER A 43 -18.74 -4.01 -51.62
CA SER A 43 -19.00 -2.61 -51.23
C SER A 43 -19.08 -2.49 -49.73
N GLY A 44 -17.95 -2.37 -49.14
CA GLY A 44 -17.78 -2.16 -47.71
C GLY A 44 -16.33 -1.90 -47.41
N ASP A 45 -15.77 -0.87 -48.04
CA ASP A 45 -14.59 -0.19 -47.52
C ASP A 45 -14.99 0.44 -46.18
N ARG A 46 -15.15 -0.38 -45.20
CA ARG A 46 -15.01 0.00 -43.79
C ARG A 46 -13.54 -0.18 -43.49
N SER A 47 -12.79 0.89 -43.74
CA SER A 47 -11.58 1.18 -42.97
C SER A 47 -11.98 1.28 -41.49
N GLY A 48 -12.42 0.17 -40.95
CA GLY A 48 -12.52 -0.02 -39.53
C GLY A 48 -11.12 0.15 -39.00
N GLN A 49 -10.84 1.34 -38.46
CA GLN A 49 -9.75 1.49 -37.52
C GLN A 49 -9.88 0.29 -36.58
N ARG A 50 -9.03 -0.70 -36.79
CA ARG A 50 -8.86 -1.78 -35.84
C ARG A 50 -8.41 -1.08 -34.58
N GLU A 51 -9.35 -0.93 -33.66
CA GLU A 51 -9.07 -0.49 -32.30
C GLU A 51 -7.84 -1.24 -31.83
N ARG A 52 -6.71 -0.57 -31.69
CA ARG A 52 -5.51 -1.19 -31.18
C ARG A 52 -5.75 -1.44 -29.71
N ILE A 53 -6.18 -2.64 -29.42
CA ILE A 53 -6.22 -3.14 -28.06
C ILE A 53 -4.77 -3.43 -27.70
N GLU A 54 -4.20 -2.58 -26.87
CA GLU A 54 -2.86 -2.78 -26.35
C GLU A 54 -2.97 -3.45 -24.99
N PHE A 55 -2.16 -4.44 -24.76
CA PHE A 55 -2.17 -5.21 -23.54
C PHE A 55 -0.88 -4.94 -22.77
N LEU A 56 -1.00 -4.57 -21.50
CA LEU A 56 0.11 -4.42 -20.57
C LEU A 56 0.23 -5.72 -19.77
N PRO A 57 1.10 -6.67 -20.17
CA PRO A 57 1.21 -7.98 -19.53
C PRO A 57 1.86 -7.88 -18.14
N ALA A 58 1.59 -8.87 -17.30
CA ALA A 58 2.32 -9.03 -16.05
C ALA A 58 3.82 -9.24 -16.32
N GLY A 59 4.66 -8.71 -15.43
CA GLY A 59 6.11 -8.70 -15.62
C GLY A 59 6.63 -7.51 -16.44
N SER A 60 5.74 -6.66 -16.97
CA SER A 60 6.16 -5.38 -17.55
C SER A 60 6.59 -4.42 -16.46
N PHE A 61 7.55 -3.56 -16.78
CA PHE A 61 7.98 -2.52 -15.87
C PHE A 61 8.09 -1.17 -16.59
N VAL A 62 7.89 -0.10 -15.83
CA VAL A 62 7.92 1.25 -16.34
C VAL A 62 8.62 2.18 -15.36
N ARG A 63 9.45 3.08 -15.88
CA ARG A 63 10.13 4.09 -15.09
C ARG A 63 9.22 5.30 -14.90
N VAL A 64 9.10 5.74 -13.65
CA VAL A 64 8.21 6.84 -13.26
C VAL A 64 8.89 7.78 -12.29
N ALA A 65 8.42 9.03 -12.26
CA ALA A 65 8.82 10.01 -11.25
C ALA A 65 7.68 10.20 -10.25
N MET A 66 8.00 10.21 -8.96
CA MET A 66 7.05 10.58 -7.90
C MET A 66 6.74 12.08 -8.01
N LEU A 67 5.46 12.44 -8.09
CA LEU A 67 5.04 13.84 -8.15
C LEU A 67 4.90 14.47 -6.77
N ASN A 68 4.43 13.71 -5.82
CA ASN A 68 4.28 14.15 -4.43
C ASN A 68 5.02 13.20 -3.48
N GLY A 69 5.59 13.74 -2.42
CA GLY A 69 6.05 12.97 -1.29
C GLY A 69 4.89 12.50 -0.41
N VAL A 70 5.19 11.63 0.54
CA VAL A 70 4.20 11.09 1.47
C VAL A 70 4.85 10.71 2.79
N ASP A 71 4.13 10.98 3.87
CA ASP A 71 4.41 10.46 5.20
C ASP A 71 3.62 9.17 5.38
N ALA A 72 4.19 8.07 4.89
CA ALA A 72 3.51 6.78 4.88
C ALA A 72 3.34 6.25 6.32
N PRO A 73 2.10 6.09 6.81
CA PRO A 73 1.87 5.59 8.16
C PRO A 73 2.29 4.13 8.26
N THR A 74 2.85 3.77 9.41
CA THR A 74 3.18 2.38 9.75
C THR A 74 2.14 1.84 10.73
N GLY A 75 2.07 0.53 10.89
CA GLY A 75 1.16 -0.12 11.83
C GLY A 75 0.01 -0.86 11.17
N GLY A 76 -0.79 -1.55 11.97
CA GLY A 76 -1.80 -2.49 11.46
C GLY A 76 -2.91 -1.87 10.62
N GLN A 77 -3.21 -0.59 10.80
CA GLN A 77 -4.25 0.13 10.02
C GLN A 77 -3.69 0.85 8.79
N ALA A 78 -2.38 0.89 8.60
CA ALA A 78 -1.76 1.58 7.47
C ALA A 78 -2.18 1.01 6.11
N GLN A 79 -2.39 -0.30 6.03
CA GLN A 79 -2.85 -0.97 4.81
C GLN A 79 -4.34 -0.81 4.54
N SER A 80 -5.16 -0.57 5.57
CA SER A 80 -6.60 -0.35 5.42
C SER A 80 -6.95 1.09 5.04
N ASN A 81 -6.07 2.05 5.37
CA ASN A 81 -6.23 3.45 4.99
C ASN A 81 -4.93 3.99 4.37
N PRO A 82 -4.54 3.48 3.19
CA PRO A 82 -3.32 3.89 2.51
C PRO A 82 -3.41 5.32 2.00
N LEU A 83 -2.28 6.00 1.90
CA LEU A 83 -2.19 7.34 1.33
C LEU A 83 -1.88 7.27 -0.17
N PRO A 84 -2.58 8.07 -1.00
CA PRO A 84 -2.34 8.08 -2.43
C PRO A 84 -1.06 8.83 -2.79
N VAL A 85 -0.28 8.26 -3.71
CA VAL A 85 0.87 8.90 -4.35
C VAL A 85 0.67 8.87 -5.85
N ALA A 86 0.90 10.01 -6.49
CA ALA A 86 0.83 10.15 -7.94
C ALA A 86 2.23 10.04 -8.54
N PHE A 87 2.32 9.32 -9.64
CA PHE A 87 3.53 9.11 -10.42
C PHE A 87 3.34 9.61 -11.85
N HIS A 88 4.38 10.19 -12.39
CA HIS A 88 4.46 10.56 -13.80
C HIS A 88 5.29 9.52 -14.56
N VAL A 89 4.73 8.99 -15.63
CA VAL A 89 5.43 8.03 -16.48
C VAL A 89 6.45 8.77 -17.35
N LEU A 90 7.72 8.38 -17.21
CA LEU A 90 8.84 9.01 -17.92
C LEU A 90 9.14 8.32 -19.25
N ASP A 91 9.09 6.99 -19.26
CA ASP A 91 9.53 6.16 -20.37
C ASP A 91 8.40 5.24 -20.87
N THR A 92 8.62 4.64 -22.02
CA THR A 92 7.78 3.55 -22.54
C THR A 92 7.81 2.36 -21.58
N ALA A 93 6.68 1.68 -21.41
CA ALA A 93 6.66 0.42 -20.65
C ALA A 93 7.47 -0.64 -21.38
N ASN A 94 8.37 -1.30 -20.64
CA ASN A 94 9.16 -2.40 -21.14
C ASN A 94 8.40 -3.72 -20.94
N LEU A 95 8.10 -4.37 -22.04
CA LEU A 95 7.40 -5.65 -22.08
C LEU A 95 8.40 -6.78 -22.35
N ALA A 96 7.92 -8.03 -22.27
CA ALA A 96 8.71 -9.19 -22.65
C ALA A 96 9.15 -9.11 -24.11
N ASN A 97 10.23 -9.86 -24.45
CA ASN A 97 10.76 -9.99 -25.81
C ASN A 97 11.13 -8.64 -26.48
N LYS A 98 11.60 -7.66 -25.68
CA LYS A 98 12.01 -6.32 -26.16
C LYS A 98 10.87 -5.49 -26.78
N HIS A 99 9.62 -5.89 -26.60
CA HIS A 99 8.49 -5.05 -26.97
C HIS A 99 8.36 -3.86 -26.02
N ARG A 100 7.86 -2.76 -26.55
CA ARG A 100 7.62 -1.53 -25.78
C ARG A 100 6.22 -1.00 -26.08
N LEU A 101 5.57 -0.50 -25.04
CA LEU A 101 4.27 0.17 -25.13
C LEU A 101 4.46 1.64 -24.76
N ASP A 102 3.98 2.53 -25.61
CA ASP A 102 4.08 3.96 -25.34
C ASP A 102 2.95 4.44 -24.43
N ILE A 103 3.31 4.64 -23.17
CA ILE A 103 2.45 5.20 -22.13
C ILE A 103 3.12 6.42 -21.47
N ARG A 104 4.03 7.07 -22.17
CA ARG A 104 4.70 8.27 -21.67
C ARG A 104 3.70 9.35 -21.34
N ASP A 105 4.06 10.19 -20.39
CA ASP A 105 3.24 11.30 -19.88
C ASP A 105 1.92 10.90 -19.21
N CYS A 106 1.60 9.60 -19.15
CA CYS A 106 0.49 9.11 -18.34
C CYS A 106 0.76 9.30 -16.84
N ARG A 107 -0.30 9.23 -16.05
CA ARG A 107 -0.25 9.31 -14.60
C ARG A 107 -0.63 7.97 -14.00
N ILE A 108 0.08 7.57 -12.94
CA ILE A 108 -0.24 6.39 -12.16
C ILE A 108 -0.52 6.81 -10.74
N ILE A 109 -1.60 6.33 -10.18
CA ILE A 109 -1.92 6.51 -8.77
C ILE A 109 -1.66 5.19 -8.06
N ALA A 110 -0.93 5.27 -6.96
CA ALA A 110 -0.71 4.12 -6.09
C ALA A 110 -1.10 4.43 -4.65
N SER A 111 -1.66 3.46 -3.99
CA SER A 111 -1.91 3.43 -2.56
C SER A 111 -0.64 3.02 -1.82
N THR A 112 -0.22 3.83 -0.85
CA THR A 112 1.05 3.66 -0.16
C THR A 112 0.89 3.53 1.34
N TRP A 113 1.77 2.75 1.95
CA TRP A 113 1.89 2.57 3.40
C TRP A 113 3.35 2.36 3.78
N GLY A 114 3.69 2.61 5.03
CA GLY A 114 5.03 2.39 5.56
C GLY A 114 5.22 0.97 6.10
N ASP A 115 6.33 0.36 5.78
CA ASP A 115 6.82 -0.87 6.41
C ASP A 115 7.98 -0.54 7.33
N LEU A 116 7.73 -0.70 8.63
CA LEU A 116 8.71 -0.36 9.68
C LEU A 116 9.94 -1.27 9.63
N SER A 117 9.77 -2.54 9.22
CA SER A 117 10.86 -3.52 9.22
C SER A 117 11.90 -3.23 8.15
N SER A 118 11.46 -2.75 6.99
CA SER A 118 12.33 -2.41 5.87
C SER A 118 12.68 -0.93 5.78
N GLU A 119 12.04 -0.08 6.60
CA GLU A 119 12.11 1.39 6.55
C GLU A 119 11.77 1.92 5.14
N ARG A 120 10.75 1.32 4.52
CA ARG A 120 10.34 1.64 3.15
C ARG A 120 8.88 2.04 3.08
N MET A 121 8.58 2.97 2.18
CA MET A 121 7.24 3.22 1.71
C MET A 121 6.89 2.16 0.68
N MET A 122 5.98 1.27 1.01
CA MET A 122 5.43 0.29 0.08
C MET A 122 4.30 0.93 -0.72
N GLY A 123 4.19 0.59 -2.00
CA GLY A 123 3.16 1.13 -2.88
C GLY A 123 2.57 0.06 -3.77
N ARG A 124 1.24 0.10 -3.91
CA ARG A 124 0.48 -0.73 -4.84
C ARG A 124 -0.27 0.17 -5.81
N THR A 125 -0.07 -0.04 -7.10
CA THR A 125 -0.76 0.76 -8.12
C THR A 125 -2.24 0.40 -8.17
N GLU A 126 -3.07 1.41 -8.42
CA GLU A 126 -4.52 1.28 -8.54
C GLU A 126 -4.97 1.66 -9.94
N THR A 127 -4.55 2.82 -10.40
CA THR A 127 -5.09 3.42 -11.62
C THR A 127 -3.96 3.98 -12.50
N LEU A 128 -4.08 3.75 -13.81
CA LEU A 128 -3.32 4.42 -14.86
C LEU A 128 -4.27 5.34 -15.62
N ALA A 129 -3.96 6.61 -15.70
CA ALA A 129 -4.71 7.62 -16.43
C ALA A 129 -3.85 8.22 -17.55
N CYS A 130 -4.37 8.19 -18.76
CA CYS A 130 -3.72 8.73 -19.96
C CYS A 130 -4.68 9.63 -20.73
N ILE A 131 -4.13 10.51 -21.55
CA ILE A 131 -4.90 11.26 -22.56
C ILE A 131 -4.44 10.81 -23.93
N ILE A 132 -5.35 10.21 -24.70
CA ILE A 132 -5.06 9.66 -26.03
C ILE A 132 -6.01 10.30 -27.03
N ASN A 133 -5.43 10.93 -28.06
CA ASN A 133 -6.21 11.65 -29.08
C ASN A 133 -7.18 12.70 -28.49
N GLY A 134 -6.81 13.30 -27.34
CA GLY A 134 -7.66 14.28 -26.65
C GLY A 134 -8.75 13.69 -25.77
N GLU A 135 -8.81 12.35 -25.66
CA GLU A 135 -9.74 11.64 -24.80
C GLU A 135 -9.03 11.11 -23.54
N SER A 136 -9.66 11.27 -22.37
CA SER A 136 -9.14 10.74 -21.11
C SER A 136 -9.49 9.26 -21.01
N VAL A 137 -8.46 8.44 -20.80
CA VAL A 137 -8.59 6.99 -20.60
C VAL A 137 -8.08 6.65 -19.21
N GLU A 138 -8.90 6.01 -18.44
CA GLU A 138 -8.56 5.56 -17.09
C GLU A 138 -8.73 4.05 -16.98
N MET A 139 -7.72 3.36 -16.45
CA MET A 139 -7.75 1.92 -16.28
C MET A 139 -7.19 1.48 -14.95
N ALA A 140 -7.78 0.45 -14.39
CA ALA A 140 -7.26 -0.21 -13.20
C ALA A 140 -6.04 -1.07 -13.55
N ILE A 141 -4.91 -0.79 -12.90
CA ILE A 141 -3.69 -1.59 -13.03
C ILE A 141 -3.28 -2.13 -11.66
N LYS A 142 -2.73 -3.32 -11.64
CA LYS A 142 -2.14 -3.88 -10.42
C LYS A 142 -0.65 -4.04 -10.59
N GLY A 143 0.08 -3.31 -9.81
CA GLY A 143 1.54 -3.31 -9.81
C GLY A 143 2.09 -2.98 -8.44
N GLN A 144 3.39 -3.04 -8.33
CA GLN A 144 4.14 -2.72 -7.13
C GLN A 144 5.20 -1.67 -7.45
N VAL A 145 5.37 -0.72 -6.55
CA VAL A 145 6.43 0.28 -6.66
C VAL A 145 7.75 -0.35 -6.23
N ILE A 146 8.76 -0.20 -7.08
CA ILE A 146 10.13 -0.67 -6.88
C ILE A 146 11.01 0.57 -6.70
N GLY A 147 11.78 0.61 -5.63
CA GLY A 147 12.69 1.72 -5.34
C GLY A 147 13.88 1.78 -6.29
N GLU A 148 14.63 2.87 -6.21
CA GLU A 148 15.85 3.13 -6.99
C GLU A 148 16.92 2.04 -6.83
N ASP A 149 16.85 1.29 -5.73
CA ASP A 149 17.76 0.19 -5.41
C ASP A 149 17.27 -1.19 -5.91
N GLY A 150 16.22 -1.22 -6.72
CA GLY A 150 15.65 -2.44 -7.29
C GLY A 150 14.88 -3.31 -6.30
N LYS A 151 14.59 -2.81 -5.10
CA LYS A 151 13.81 -3.52 -4.09
C LYS A 151 12.39 -3.00 -4.02
N ALA A 152 11.48 -3.85 -3.57
CA ALA A 152 10.10 -3.46 -3.34
C ALA A 152 10.02 -2.30 -2.33
N GLY A 153 9.26 -1.27 -2.70
CA GLY A 153 9.11 -0.06 -1.91
C GLY A 153 10.27 0.94 -2.03
N VAL A 154 9.98 2.18 -1.77
CA VAL A 154 10.92 3.31 -1.83
C VAL A 154 11.50 3.53 -0.45
N ARG A 155 12.83 3.64 -0.33
CA ARG A 155 13.47 3.91 0.94
C ARG A 155 13.07 5.30 1.44
N GLY A 156 12.60 5.39 2.68
CA GLY A 156 12.24 6.63 3.34
C GLY A 156 13.02 6.85 4.63
N ARG A 157 12.69 7.93 5.32
CA ARG A 157 13.22 8.28 6.63
C ARG A 157 12.17 7.94 7.69
N LEU A 158 12.55 7.15 8.69
CA LEU A 158 11.68 6.87 9.82
C LEU A 158 11.57 8.09 10.73
N VAL A 159 10.35 8.60 10.91
CA VAL A 159 10.04 9.72 11.79
C VAL A 159 9.14 9.24 12.92
N THR A 160 9.61 9.42 14.16
CA THR A 160 8.84 9.08 15.36
C THR A 160 8.64 10.32 16.22
N LYS A 161 7.42 10.59 16.64
CA LYS A 161 7.07 11.72 17.53
C LYS A 161 6.77 11.26 18.97
N GLN A 162 7.08 10.02 19.29
CA GLN A 162 6.78 9.42 20.60
C GLN A 162 7.74 9.90 21.70
N GLY A 163 8.96 10.32 21.33
CA GLY A 163 10.01 10.65 22.31
C GLY A 163 9.61 11.74 23.32
N GLN A 164 8.91 12.79 22.88
CA GLN A 164 8.46 13.86 23.77
C GLN A 164 7.41 13.38 24.77
N LEU A 165 6.48 12.54 24.35
CA LEU A 165 5.47 11.97 25.25
C LEU A 165 6.10 11.02 26.27
N LEU A 166 7.09 10.24 25.82
CA LEU A 166 7.83 9.33 26.69
C LEU A 166 8.63 10.09 27.75
N ALA A 167 9.27 11.21 27.37
CA ALA A 167 9.98 12.08 28.31
C ALA A 167 9.00 12.65 29.36
N ASN A 168 7.82 13.12 28.96
CA ASN A 168 6.80 13.62 29.88
C ASN A 168 6.29 12.50 30.82
N ALA A 169 6.15 11.28 30.32
CA ALA A 169 5.79 10.12 31.13
C ALA A 169 6.85 9.79 32.19
N LEU A 170 8.14 9.89 31.82
CA LEU A 170 9.27 9.70 32.76
C LEU A 170 9.27 10.75 33.85
N PHE A 171 9.09 12.03 33.51
CA PHE A 171 8.96 13.10 34.50
C PHE A 171 7.78 12.87 35.48
N ALA A 172 6.62 12.51 34.95
CA ALA A 172 5.46 12.20 35.78
C ALA A 172 5.71 10.97 36.68
N GLY A 173 6.42 9.96 36.17
CA GLY A 173 6.85 8.78 36.92
C GLY A 173 7.81 9.13 38.06
N ALA A 174 8.81 10.00 37.80
CA ALA A 174 9.73 10.47 38.80
C ALA A 174 9.04 11.23 39.91
N LEU A 175 8.12 12.16 39.58
CA LEU A 175 7.28 12.88 40.54
C LEU A 175 6.43 11.93 41.40
N SER A 176 5.90 10.87 40.82
CA SER A 176 5.15 9.86 41.57
C SER A 176 6.04 9.09 42.56
N GLY A 177 7.26 8.82 42.20
CA GLY A 177 8.27 8.19 43.08
C GLY A 177 8.61 9.08 44.30
N ILE A 178 8.86 10.36 44.05
CA ILE A 178 9.11 11.34 45.12
C ILE A 178 7.89 11.45 46.04
N GLY A 179 6.67 11.55 45.48
CA GLY A 179 5.44 11.62 46.27
C GLY A 179 5.27 10.39 47.18
N ARG A 180 5.55 9.20 46.68
CA ARG A 180 5.54 7.97 47.49
C ARG A 180 6.62 7.95 48.59
N ALA A 181 7.81 8.46 48.31
CA ALA A 181 8.86 8.53 49.31
C ALA A 181 8.47 9.48 50.44
N VAL A 182 7.86 10.62 50.15
CA VAL A 182 7.31 11.57 51.14
C VAL A 182 6.17 10.94 51.92
N GLN A 183 5.27 10.21 51.29
CA GLN A 183 4.19 9.49 51.95
C GLN A 183 4.74 8.38 52.88
N SER A 184 5.69 7.57 52.42
CA SER A 184 6.27 6.49 53.22
C SER A 184 7.07 7.00 54.41
N SER A 185 7.71 8.18 54.31
CA SER A 185 8.42 8.81 55.42
C SER A 185 7.49 9.36 56.52
N SER A 186 6.19 9.48 56.22
CA SER A 186 5.16 9.93 57.16
C SER A 186 4.42 8.76 57.86
N ILE A 187 4.77 7.51 57.56
CA ILE A 187 4.20 6.31 58.12
C ILE A 187 5.23 5.68 59.08
N SER A 188 4.91 5.56 60.36
CA SER A 188 5.69 4.81 61.32
C SER A 188 5.20 3.36 61.35
N THR A 189 6.16 2.41 61.19
CA THR A 189 5.86 0.98 61.29
C THR A 189 6.26 0.47 62.66
N SER A 190 5.30 0.00 63.44
CA SER A 190 5.60 -0.68 64.71
C SER A 190 5.38 -2.18 64.58
N THR A 191 6.37 -2.97 65.00
CA THR A 191 6.30 -4.43 65.09
C THR A 191 6.03 -4.82 66.52
N GLY A 192 4.84 -5.35 66.82
CA GLY A 192 4.47 -5.89 68.13
C GLY A 192 4.14 -7.37 68.03
N ALA A 193 3.93 -8.03 69.18
CA ALA A 193 3.59 -9.45 69.28
C ALA A 193 2.26 -9.85 68.53
N GLY A 194 1.50 -8.91 68.05
CA GLY A 194 0.26 -9.11 67.28
C GLY A 194 0.37 -8.83 65.78
N GLY A 195 1.56 -8.58 65.24
CA GLY A 195 1.76 -8.28 63.84
C GLY A 195 2.35 -6.88 63.55
N ILE A 196 2.49 -6.57 62.28
CA ILE A 196 3.00 -5.27 61.80
C ILE A 196 1.82 -4.31 61.68
N THR A 197 1.82 -3.24 62.49
CA THR A 197 0.84 -2.16 62.37
C THR A 197 1.52 -0.93 61.77
N GLN A 198 0.91 -0.39 60.72
CA GLN A 198 1.32 0.88 60.14
C GLN A 198 0.41 2.00 60.70
N VAL A 199 1.00 2.93 61.42
CA VAL A 199 0.29 4.06 61.99
C VAL A 199 0.77 5.36 61.31
N LEU A 200 -0.16 6.16 60.81
CA LEU A 200 0.13 7.47 60.29
C LEU A 200 0.50 8.41 61.45
N ASP A 201 1.63 9.05 61.37
CA ASP A 201 2.09 10.02 62.37
C ASP A 201 1.14 11.23 62.36
N PRO A 202 0.46 11.57 63.45
CA PRO A 202 -0.52 12.65 63.49
C PRO A 202 0.03 14.00 63.08
N ASP A 203 1.32 14.27 63.38
CA ASP A 203 1.98 15.53 63.05
C ASP A 203 2.33 15.64 61.54
N ARG A 204 2.30 14.51 60.85
CA ARG A 204 2.69 14.41 59.41
C ARG A 204 1.53 14.03 58.48
N VAL A 205 0.30 14.06 58.97
CA VAL A 205 -0.88 13.71 58.15
C VAL A 205 -1.00 14.60 56.91
N GLY A 206 -0.72 15.89 57.02
CA GLY A 206 -0.73 16.81 55.86
C GLY A 206 0.31 16.46 54.84
N GLN A 207 1.51 16.06 55.27
CA GLN A 207 2.62 15.67 54.40
C GLN A 207 2.31 14.32 53.69
N ALA A 208 1.73 13.35 54.37
CA ALA A 208 1.27 12.11 53.78
C ALA A 208 0.15 12.31 52.76
N ALA A 209 -0.81 13.21 53.01
CA ALA A 209 -1.90 13.53 52.11
C ALA A 209 -1.41 14.21 50.82
N ILE A 210 -0.48 15.17 50.93
CA ILE A 210 0.14 15.82 49.77
C ILE A 210 0.98 14.80 48.99
N GLY A 211 1.83 14.03 49.65
CA GLY A 211 2.66 13.01 49.02
C GLY A 211 1.85 11.94 48.29
N GLY A 212 0.77 11.46 48.91
CA GLY A 212 -0.19 10.52 48.33
C GLY A 212 -0.96 11.10 47.13
N GLY A 213 -1.44 12.34 47.28
CA GLY A 213 -2.14 13.06 46.21
C GLY A 213 -1.28 13.30 44.98
N VAL A 214 -0.07 13.82 45.21
CA VAL A 214 0.90 14.05 44.10
C VAL A 214 1.30 12.72 43.44
N SER A 215 1.54 11.67 44.23
CA SER A 215 1.89 10.34 43.69
C SER A 215 0.80 9.78 42.80
N SER A 216 -0.47 9.78 43.24
CA SER A 216 -1.60 9.23 42.49
C SER A 216 -1.91 10.05 41.22
N ALA A 217 -1.89 11.37 41.31
CA ALA A 217 -2.08 12.26 40.17
C ALA A 217 -0.98 12.08 39.11
N SER A 218 0.30 12.03 39.54
CA SER A 218 1.43 11.82 38.65
C SER A 218 1.42 10.45 37.98
N GLN A 219 0.95 9.41 38.67
CA GLN A 219 0.77 8.09 38.07
C GLN A 219 -0.30 8.09 36.98
N GLN A 220 -1.44 8.74 37.23
CA GLN A 220 -2.50 8.86 36.21
C GLN A 220 -2.00 9.65 34.99
N LEU A 221 -1.22 10.70 35.22
CA LEU A 221 -0.60 11.50 34.17
C LEU A 221 0.42 10.68 33.37
N ALA A 222 1.27 9.91 34.03
CA ALA A 222 2.22 9.00 33.37
C ALA A 222 1.49 7.97 32.47
N GLN A 223 0.42 7.35 32.98
CA GLN A 223 -0.40 6.42 32.21
C GLN A 223 -1.11 7.12 31.03
N TYR A 224 -1.54 8.34 31.20
CA TYR A 224 -2.12 9.12 30.10
C TYR A 224 -1.10 9.35 28.99
N TYR A 225 0.13 9.78 29.33
CA TYR A 225 1.17 10.00 28.32
C TYR A 225 1.61 8.70 27.64
N LEU A 226 1.70 7.58 28.37
CA LEU A 226 2.00 6.27 27.78
C LEU A 226 0.91 5.85 26.79
N LYS A 227 -0.35 5.94 27.18
CA LYS A 227 -1.50 5.64 26.29
C LYS A 227 -1.55 6.58 25.08
N ALA A 228 -1.14 7.83 25.23
CA ALA A 228 -1.07 8.78 24.14
C ALA A 228 0.09 8.43 23.19
N ALA A 229 1.24 7.98 23.73
CA ALA A 229 2.38 7.52 22.94
C ALA A 229 2.04 6.26 22.12
N ASP A 230 1.27 5.32 22.69
CA ASP A 230 0.85 4.09 21.99
C ASP A 230 -0.06 4.37 20.78
N LYS A 231 -0.74 5.51 20.76
CA LYS A 231 -1.59 5.93 19.64
C LYS A 231 -0.83 6.60 18.50
N LEU A 232 0.40 7.01 18.74
CA LEU A 232 1.25 7.63 17.73
C LEU A 232 2.04 6.55 17.00
N TYR A 233 1.63 6.24 15.78
CA TYR A 233 2.41 5.37 14.92
C TYR A 233 3.56 6.16 14.26
N PRO A 234 4.76 5.58 14.17
CA PRO A 234 5.81 6.16 13.36
C PRO A 234 5.40 6.24 11.90
N VAL A 235 5.97 7.16 11.14
CA VAL A 235 5.74 7.30 9.71
C VAL A 235 7.05 7.16 8.95
N ILE A 236 6.97 6.68 7.72
CA ILE A 236 8.08 6.68 6.77
C ILE A 236 7.91 7.87 5.85
N GLU A 237 8.73 8.89 6.06
CA GLU A 237 8.76 10.08 5.23
C GLU A 237 9.50 9.80 3.94
N THR A 238 8.88 10.07 2.81
CA THR A 238 9.46 9.89 1.47
C THR A 238 9.21 11.13 0.65
N ASP A 239 10.29 11.71 0.12
CA ASP A 239 10.24 12.93 -0.67
C ASP A 239 9.72 12.67 -2.09
N GLY A 240 9.07 13.67 -2.68
CA GLY A 240 8.69 13.69 -4.09
C GLY A 240 9.89 13.92 -5.02
N GLY A 241 9.67 13.82 -6.33
CA GLY A 241 10.69 14.05 -7.36
C GLY A 241 11.64 12.88 -7.59
N ARG A 242 11.52 11.79 -6.85
CA ARG A 242 12.37 10.59 -7.00
C ARG A 242 11.94 9.76 -8.20
N THR A 243 12.92 9.20 -8.91
CA THR A 243 12.67 8.28 -10.03
C THR A 243 12.68 6.85 -9.51
N VAL A 244 11.59 6.14 -9.75
CA VAL A 244 11.37 4.76 -9.30
C VAL A 244 10.81 3.93 -10.46
N GLU A 245 10.64 2.63 -10.26
CA GLU A 245 10.06 1.74 -11.26
C GLU A 245 8.75 1.15 -10.73
N ILE A 246 7.83 0.89 -11.64
CA ILE A 246 6.60 0.17 -11.34
C ILE A 246 6.62 -1.15 -12.07
N LEU A 247 6.53 -2.25 -11.32
CA LEU A 247 6.39 -3.59 -11.82
C LEU A 247 4.91 -3.96 -11.89
N ILE A 248 4.42 -4.30 -13.07
CA ILE A 248 3.04 -4.76 -13.26
C ILE A 248 2.93 -6.22 -12.82
N THR A 249 2.09 -6.47 -11.83
CA THR A 249 1.88 -7.81 -11.26
C THR A 249 0.70 -8.54 -11.87
N LYS A 250 -0.30 -7.81 -12.39
CA LYS A 250 -1.44 -8.35 -13.13
C LYS A 250 -1.65 -7.55 -14.39
N GLY A 251 -1.73 -8.24 -15.52
CA GLY A 251 -1.94 -7.61 -16.81
C GLY A 251 -3.26 -6.85 -16.91
N ALA A 252 -3.25 -5.77 -17.67
CA ALA A 252 -4.42 -4.96 -17.98
C ALA A 252 -4.55 -4.76 -19.49
N VAL A 253 -5.78 -4.70 -19.96
CA VAL A 253 -6.09 -4.38 -21.35
C VAL A 253 -6.21 -2.87 -21.46
N TYR A 254 -5.44 -2.31 -22.38
CA TYR A 254 -5.44 -0.90 -22.70
C TYR A 254 -6.20 -0.72 -24.01
N SER A 255 -7.40 -0.19 -23.95
CA SER A 255 -8.22 0.10 -25.12
C SER A 255 -8.37 1.60 -25.25
N GLY A 256 -7.84 2.16 -26.32
CA GLY A 256 -7.92 3.60 -26.61
C GLY A 256 -9.33 4.14 -26.82
N SER A 257 -10.34 3.27 -26.78
CA SER A 257 -11.75 3.64 -26.89
C SER A 257 -12.56 3.34 -25.64
N ALA A 258 -11.94 2.81 -24.59
CA ALA A 258 -12.61 2.65 -23.30
C ALA A 258 -12.80 4.01 -22.61
N LEU A 259 -13.33 4.95 -23.36
CA LEU A 259 -13.87 6.14 -22.78
C LEU A 259 -15.15 5.81 -22.08
N VAL A 260 -15.18 6.15 -20.87
CA VAL A 260 -16.40 6.64 -20.25
C VAL A 260 -16.86 7.83 -21.10
N LYS A 261 -17.55 7.53 -22.19
CA LYS A 261 -18.25 8.50 -23.00
C LYS A 261 -19.45 9.05 -22.25
N ASP A 262 -19.55 8.64 -20.99
CA ASP A 262 -20.61 8.97 -20.09
C ASP A 262 -20.18 10.10 -19.17
N ASP A 263 -20.68 11.27 -19.51
CA ASP A 263 -21.30 12.19 -18.61
C ASP A 263 -20.53 13.37 -18.03
N TYR A 264 -19.39 13.75 -18.51
CA TYR A 264 -18.98 15.12 -18.20
C TYR A 264 -19.99 16.15 -18.79
N ARG A 265 -20.52 15.91 -19.99
CA ARG A 265 -21.60 16.74 -20.55
C ARG A 265 -22.93 16.56 -19.82
N GLY A 266 -23.21 15.37 -19.33
CA GLY A 266 -24.39 15.11 -18.51
C GLY A 266 -24.28 15.69 -17.12
N LEU A 267 -23.11 15.64 -16.49
CA LEU A 267 -22.84 16.26 -15.20
C LEU A 267 -22.85 17.79 -15.28
N LEU A 268 -22.28 18.38 -16.33
CA LEU A 268 -22.35 19.83 -16.57
C LEU A 268 -23.78 20.30 -16.84
N LYS A 269 -24.59 19.52 -17.55
CA LYS A 269 -26.02 19.83 -17.71
C LYS A 269 -26.80 19.73 -16.40
N ARG A 270 -26.44 18.79 -15.50
CA ARG A 270 -27.06 18.68 -14.17
C ARG A 270 -26.60 19.75 -13.21
N SER A 271 -25.40 20.28 -13.36
CA SER A 271 -24.85 21.36 -12.52
C SER A 271 -25.27 22.74 -12.99
N GLY A 272 -26.06 22.89 -14.06
CA GLY A 272 -26.57 24.18 -14.52
C GLY A 272 -25.52 25.12 -15.12
N VAL A 273 -24.31 24.63 -15.38
CA VAL A 273 -23.26 25.41 -16.03
C VAL A 273 -23.45 25.29 -17.54
N ASN A 274 -24.09 26.30 -18.11
CA ASN A 274 -24.13 26.48 -19.56
C ASN A 274 -22.76 26.97 -20.03
N ALA A 275 -22.11 26.20 -20.88
CA ALA A 275 -20.89 26.60 -21.58
C ALA A 275 -21.25 27.53 -22.77
#